data_fdc322c2bca0155855f12812d59d97ef
#
_entry.id   fdc322c2bca0155855f12812d59d97ef
#
_cell.length_a   1.000
_cell.length_b   1.000
_cell.length_c   1.000
_cell.angle_alpha   90.00
_cell.angle_beta   90.00
_cell.angle_gamma   90.00
#
_symmetry.space_group_name_H-M   'P 1'
#
loop_
_entity.id
_entity.type
_entity.pdbx_description
1 polymer ?
#
loop_
_entity_poly.entity_id
_entity_poly.type
_entity_poly.pdbx_seq_one_letter_code
_entity_poly.pdbx_strand_id
1 'polypeptide(L)' 'MISNSDFEKLWFLYKTEGEPKGVSINAFCLSRGVNYNEFNKWFRKMHKAIVP' A
#
# COMPACT_ATOMS: atom_id res chain seq x y z
N MET A 1 15.82 -3.42 -0.11
CA MET A 1 14.76 -4.44 -0.11
C MET A 1 13.58 -3.97 0.73
N ILE A 2 12.39 -4.17 0.24
CA ILE A 2 11.19 -3.72 0.93
C ILE A 2 10.73 -4.80 1.91
N SER A 3 10.55 -4.38 3.16
CA SER A 3 10.10 -5.29 4.22
C SER A 3 8.62 -5.05 4.51
N ASN A 4 8.04 -5.89 5.39
CA ASN A 4 6.67 -5.69 5.82
C ASN A 4 6.49 -4.33 6.49
N SER A 5 7.48 -3.90 7.26
CA SER A 5 7.42 -2.60 7.91
C SER A 5 7.34 -1.47 6.89
N ASP A 6 8.05 -1.60 5.78
CA ASP A 6 8.03 -0.59 4.73
C ASP A 6 6.64 -0.54 4.08
N PHE A 7 6.02 -1.69 3.86
CA PHE A 7 4.68 -1.74 3.30
C PHE A 7 3.66 -1.13 4.25
N GLU A 8 3.82 -1.38 5.54
CA GLU A 8 2.93 -0.80 6.54
C GLU A 8 3.03 0.72 6.56
N LYS A 9 4.24 1.24 6.50
CA LYS A 9 4.45 2.68 6.45
C LYS A 9 3.84 3.28 5.20
N LEU A 10 4.03 2.59 4.08
CA LEU A 10 3.48 3.05 2.81
C LEU A 10 1.96 3.08 2.87
N TRP A 11 1.36 2.05 3.41
CA TRP A 11 -0.08 1.97 3.56
C TRP A 11 -0.61 3.11 4.43
N PHE A 12 0.07 3.35 5.55
CA PHE A 12 -0.32 4.43 6.45
C PHE A 12 -0.23 5.79 5.76
N LEU A 13 0.86 6.01 5.04
CA LEU A 13 1.03 7.25 4.30
C LEU A 13 -0.05 7.42 3.23
N TYR A 14 -0.40 6.34 2.56
CA TYR A 14 -1.44 6.40 1.57
C TYR A 14 -2.77 6.80 2.20
N LYS A 15 -3.11 6.22 3.33
CA LYS A 15 -4.37 6.52 3.99
C LYS A 15 -4.43 7.96 4.49
N THR A 16 -3.30 8.51 4.88
CA THR A 16 -3.27 9.86 5.44
C THR A 16 -3.00 10.93 4.41
N GLU A 17 -2.31 10.61 3.32
CA GLU A 17 -1.93 11.61 2.33
C GLU A 17 -2.48 11.34 0.95
N GLY A 18 -2.46 10.10 0.51
CA GLY A 18 -2.91 9.77 -0.83
C GLY A 18 -4.42 9.73 -0.98
N GLU A 19 -5.09 9.04 -0.08
CA GLU A 19 -6.53 8.87 -0.13
C GLU A 19 -7.28 10.20 -0.07
N PRO A 20 -6.95 11.11 0.86
CA PRO A 20 -7.62 12.40 0.91
C PRO A 20 -7.43 13.24 -0.35
N LYS A 21 -6.33 13.02 -1.06
CA LYS A 21 -6.05 13.76 -2.29
C LYS A 21 -6.62 13.08 -3.53
N GLY A 22 -7.25 11.94 -3.34
CA GLY A 22 -7.84 11.22 -4.46
C GLY A 22 -6.83 10.48 -5.31
N VAL A 23 -5.64 10.24 -4.77
CA VAL A 23 -4.59 9.51 -5.49
C VAL A 23 -4.87 8.01 -5.37
N SER A 24 -4.79 7.30 -6.51
CA SER A 24 -4.98 5.86 -6.48
C SER A 24 -3.77 5.18 -5.85
N ILE A 25 -4.00 3.98 -5.29
CA ILE A 25 -2.92 3.26 -4.65
C ILE A 25 -1.82 2.91 -5.66
N ASN A 26 -2.20 2.62 -6.89
CA ASN A 26 -1.25 2.31 -7.93
C ASN A 26 -0.34 3.51 -8.23
N ALA A 27 -0.95 4.67 -8.37
CA ALA A 27 -0.19 5.91 -8.63
C ALA A 27 0.70 6.24 -7.44
N PHE A 28 0.19 6.03 -6.23
CA PHE A 28 0.95 6.30 -5.02
C PHE A 28 2.19 5.40 -4.95
N CYS A 29 2.02 4.12 -5.23
CA CYS A 29 3.14 3.18 -5.23
C CYS A 29 4.18 3.58 -6.27
N LEU A 30 3.73 3.97 -7.46
CA LEU A 30 4.64 4.39 -8.51
C LEU A 30 5.46 5.61 -8.10
N SER A 31 4.82 6.57 -7.45
CA SER A 31 5.51 7.79 -7.03
C SER A 31 6.53 7.51 -5.93
N ARG A 32 6.36 6.41 -5.20
CA ARG A 32 7.27 6.03 -4.15
C ARG A 32 8.31 5.00 -4.60
N GLY A 33 8.24 4.59 -5.87
CA GLY A 33 9.16 3.60 -6.38
C GLY A 33 8.88 2.19 -5.88
N VAL A 34 7.64 1.92 -5.52
CA VAL A 34 7.23 0.63 -4.99
C VAL A 34 6.47 -0.14 -6.07
N ASN A 35 6.76 -1.44 -6.18
CA ASN A 35 6.05 -2.29 -7.11
C ASN A 35 4.63 -2.53 -6.60
N TYR A 36 3.65 -2.12 -7.40
CA TYR A 36 2.25 -2.26 -7.00
C TYR A 36 1.86 -3.72 -6.75
N ASN A 37 2.34 -4.63 -7.60
CA ASN A 37 2.00 -6.05 -7.44
C ASN A 37 2.50 -6.59 -6.11
N GLU A 38 3.72 -6.19 -5.72
CA GLU A 38 4.28 -6.61 -4.44
C GLU A 38 3.46 -6.06 -3.29
N PHE A 39 3.12 -4.79 -3.37
CA PHE A 39 2.32 -4.15 -2.34
C PHE A 39 0.93 -4.79 -2.26
N ASN A 40 0.33 -5.06 -3.40
CA ASN A 40 -1.00 -5.66 -3.46
C ASN A 40 -1.00 -7.05 -2.82
N LYS A 41 0.05 -7.84 -3.08
CA LYS A 41 0.17 -9.16 -2.47
C LYS A 41 0.27 -9.04 -0.95
N TRP A 42 1.09 -8.10 -0.49
CA TRP A 42 1.23 -7.87 0.94
C TRP A 42 -0.10 -7.45 1.56
N PHE A 43 -0.77 -6.52 0.91
CA PHE A 43 -2.05 -6.01 1.41
C PHE A 43 -3.09 -7.12 1.54
N ARG A 44 -3.22 -7.94 0.51
CA ARG A 44 -4.19 -9.02 0.52
C ARG A 44 -3.86 -10.07 1.57
N LYS A 45 -2.58 -10.31 1.77
CA LYS A 45 -2.15 -11.26 2.79
C LYS A 45 -2.48 -10.77 4.19
N MET A 46 -2.21 -9.50 4.45
CA MET A 46 -2.42 -8.93 5.77
C MET A 46 -3.89 -8.70 6.10
N HIS A 47 -4.71 -8.49 5.10
CA HIS A 47 -6.13 -8.20 5.30
C HIS A 47 -7.02 -9.37 4.93
N LYS A 48 -6.44 -10.53 4.78
CA LYS A 48 -7.19 -11.71 4.36
C LYS A 48 -8.27 -12.10 5.37
N ALA A 49 -7.97 -11.94 6.65
CA ALA A 49 -8.90 -12.34 7.71
C ALA A 49 -10.12 -11.43 7.79
N ILE A 50 -10.10 -10.30 7.11
CA ILE A 50 -11.20 -9.34 7.17
C ILE A 50 -12.29 -9.68 6.17
N VAL A 51 -11.98 -10.51 5.23
CA VAL A 51 -12.93 -10.88 4.19
C VAL A 51 -14.07 -11.68 4.80
N PRO A 52 -15.31 -11.22 4.62
CA PRO A 52 -16.47 -11.92 5.14
C PRO A 52 -16.74 -13.25 4.47
#